data_7bf2a4bdbe13eaeb96e088b0fa1dd919
#
_entry.id   7bf2a4bdbe13eaeb96e088b0fa1dd919
#
_cell.length_a   1.000
_cell.length_b   1.000
_cell.length_c   1.000
_cell.angle_alpha   90.00
_cell.angle_beta   90.00
_cell.angle_gamma   90.00
#
_symmetry.space_group_name_H-M   'P 1'
#
loop_
_entity.id
_entity.type
_entity.pdbx_description
1 polymer ?
#
loop_
_entity_poly.entity_id
_entity_poly.type
_entity_poly.pdbx_seq_one_letter_code
_entity_poly.pdbx_strand_id
1 'polypeptide(L)'
;MSRRGKRSKKNNGRGKIFIILFISLLLIAGGIFAYKYFLAPQEKAVISSTGEQEEHIVAVVKKLQIVDENSKSRPYAVMINNNHAAWPQCGIQDAYLVYEIIAEGGITRMMALYKDKDTAKIGSIRSARHYFIDYAEENDAIFVHWGGSPQAYNRIYKGINDIDGIALEGSVFFRDRTLKRDYEHTGFTSMENVKKYAESKGFTRNTTKDLLLNYSVDSIDVENLEEAESAQDVTIKYSNYHTTSYEYDEENKVYKRSMSGKANVDLVTGEQYTAKNIIVYSVSNYTLNDGDNKGRQDINNIGSGSGYFITEGYAVPITWEKTSHSGQTVYKYSNGEEITVNDGNTFIQIYPSGTGKLTITPKPQPATTTEQ
;
A
#
# COMPACT_ATOMS: atom_id res chain seq x y z
N MET A 1 55.64 30.13 -56.29
CA MET A 1 54.35 29.42 -56.33
C MET A 1 53.76 29.49 -54.94
N SER A 2 52.71 30.30 -54.76
CA SER A 2 52.03 30.63 -53.50
C SER A 2 50.89 29.65 -53.28
N ARG A 3 50.76 29.01 -52.11
CA ARG A 3 49.58 28.29 -51.67
C ARG A 3 48.95 28.99 -50.45
N ARG A 4 47.84 29.68 -50.69
CA ARG A 4 46.97 30.25 -49.66
C ARG A 4 46.22 29.15 -48.93
N GLY A 5 46.36 29.07 -47.60
CA GLY A 5 45.54 28.24 -46.73
C GLY A 5 44.18 28.92 -46.42
N LYS A 6 43.07 28.18 -46.66
CA LYS A 6 41.71 28.58 -46.24
C LYS A 6 41.50 28.30 -44.77
N ARG A 7 41.19 29.35 -43.98
CA ARG A 7 40.67 29.22 -42.61
C ARG A 7 39.19 28.78 -42.63
N SER A 8 38.88 27.63 -42.05
CA SER A 8 37.55 27.16 -41.80
C SER A 8 36.94 27.89 -40.61
N LYS A 9 35.77 28.53 -40.78
CA LYS A 9 34.96 29.09 -39.70
C LYS A 9 34.27 27.97 -38.95
N LYS A 10 34.64 27.72 -37.71
CA LYS A 10 33.97 26.79 -36.80
C LYS A 10 32.61 27.35 -36.40
N ASN A 11 31.54 26.64 -36.69
CA ASN A 11 30.13 27.03 -36.54
C ASN A 11 29.72 26.95 -35.07
N ASN A 12 29.27 28.09 -34.49
CA ASN A 12 28.78 28.21 -33.10
C ASN A 12 27.34 27.70 -32.92
N GLY A 13 27.00 26.56 -33.50
CA GLY A 13 25.62 25.98 -33.40
C GLY A 13 25.24 25.50 -32.01
N ARG A 14 26.21 24.98 -31.22
CA ARG A 14 25.92 24.41 -29.90
C ARG A 14 25.40 25.43 -28.87
N GLY A 15 25.92 26.64 -28.87
CA GLY A 15 25.44 27.70 -27.94
C GLY A 15 24.00 28.14 -28.21
N LYS A 16 23.57 28.18 -29.47
CA LYS A 16 22.19 28.52 -29.83
C LYS A 16 21.17 27.46 -29.38
N ILE A 17 21.53 26.18 -29.45
CA ILE A 17 20.68 25.07 -28.99
C ILE A 17 20.48 25.12 -27.48
N PHE A 18 21.53 25.41 -26.70
CA PHE A 18 21.42 25.57 -25.24
C PHE A 18 20.52 26.74 -24.84
N ILE A 19 20.63 27.86 -25.53
CA ILE A 19 19.79 29.04 -25.28
C ILE A 19 18.30 28.72 -25.59
N ILE A 20 18.01 28.04 -26.68
CA ILE A 20 16.65 27.67 -27.05
C ILE A 20 16.05 26.69 -26.02
N LEU A 21 16.81 25.69 -25.56
CA LEU A 21 16.39 24.76 -24.53
C LEU A 21 16.13 25.45 -23.17
N PHE A 22 16.97 26.42 -22.81
CA PHE A 22 16.78 27.17 -21.57
C PHE A 22 15.54 28.07 -21.62
N ILE A 23 15.29 28.75 -22.75
CA ILE A 23 14.09 29.57 -22.96
C ILE A 23 12.81 28.69 -22.97
N SER A 24 12.86 27.52 -23.59
CA SER A 24 11.71 26.60 -23.57
C SER A 24 11.40 26.09 -22.16
N LEU A 25 12.42 25.82 -21.34
CA LEU A 25 12.25 25.42 -19.94
C LEU A 25 11.62 26.53 -19.08
N LEU A 26 12.03 27.79 -19.29
CA LEU A 26 11.44 28.95 -18.63
C LEU A 26 9.98 29.18 -19.06
N LEU A 27 9.64 28.97 -20.32
CA LEU A 27 8.27 29.08 -20.80
C LEU A 27 7.36 27.98 -20.24
N ILE A 28 7.87 26.75 -20.09
CA ILE A 28 7.14 25.64 -19.45
C ILE A 28 6.94 25.95 -17.96
N ALA A 29 7.97 26.36 -17.25
CA ALA A 29 7.86 26.74 -15.83
C ALA A 29 6.91 27.93 -15.62
N GLY A 30 6.97 28.95 -16.48
CA GLY A 30 6.05 30.09 -16.47
C GLY A 30 4.62 29.68 -16.79
N GLY A 31 4.42 28.74 -17.73
CA GLY A 31 3.12 28.18 -18.07
C GLY A 31 2.48 27.39 -16.93
N ILE A 32 3.26 26.57 -16.23
CA ILE A 32 2.81 25.83 -15.04
C ILE A 32 2.46 26.79 -13.89
N PHE A 33 3.25 27.82 -13.68
CA PHE A 33 2.98 28.86 -12.67
C PHE A 33 1.71 29.64 -12.98
N ALA A 34 1.55 30.08 -14.24
CA ALA A 34 0.36 30.80 -14.68
C ALA A 34 -0.91 29.92 -14.62
N TYR A 35 -0.82 28.63 -14.99
CA TYR A 35 -1.91 27.68 -14.86
C TYR A 35 -2.33 27.50 -13.39
N LYS A 36 -1.35 27.32 -12.48
CA LYS A 36 -1.61 27.11 -11.06
C LYS A 36 -2.22 28.33 -10.36
N TYR A 37 -1.82 29.55 -10.78
CA TYR A 37 -2.27 30.79 -10.15
C TYR A 37 -3.47 31.46 -10.83
N PHE A 38 -3.67 31.29 -12.14
CA PHE A 38 -4.69 32.00 -12.90
C PHE A 38 -5.75 31.16 -13.58
N LEU A 39 -5.46 29.87 -13.82
CA LEU A 39 -6.36 28.99 -14.60
C LEU A 39 -6.83 27.74 -13.82
N ALA A 40 -6.21 27.43 -12.67
CA ALA A 40 -6.74 26.37 -11.81
C ALA A 40 -8.16 26.77 -11.35
N PRO A 41 -9.14 25.85 -11.38
CA PRO A 41 -10.49 26.15 -10.95
C PRO A 41 -10.49 26.72 -9.52
N GLN A 42 -10.78 28.01 -9.39
CA GLN A 42 -11.07 28.61 -8.10
C GLN A 42 -12.48 28.17 -7.73
N GLU A 43 -12.67 27.43 -6.66
CA GLU A 43 -14.00 27.13 -6.14
C GLU A 43 -14.73 28.45 -5.87
N LYS A 44 -15.77 28.72 -6.64
CA LYS A 44 -16.57 29.94 -6.48
C LYS A 44 -17.36 29.86 -5.18
N ALA A 45 -16.97 30.69 -4.21
CA ALA A 45 -17.81 30.99 -3.07
C ALA A 45 -19.11 31.68 -3.56
N VAL A 46 -20.26 31.11 -3.27
CA VAL A 46 -21.55 31.74 -3.50
C VAL A 46 -21.77 32.75 -2.37
N ILE A 47 -21.58 34.04 -2.67
CA ILE A 47 -21.85 35.13 -1.73
C ILE A 47 -23.35 35.46 -1.85
N SER A 48 -24.12 35.15 -0.84
CA SER A 48 -25.46 35.69 -0.64
C SER A 48 -25.35 36.96 0.22
N SER A 49 -25.66 38.11 -0.36
CA SER A 49 -25.64 39.40 0.33
C SER A 49 -26.95 39.65 1.09
N THR A 50 -26.89 39.51 2.40
CA THR A 50 -27.78 40.23 3.32
C THR A 50 -26.95 40.77 4.49
N GLY A 51 -26.98 42.05 4.67
CA GLY A 51 -26.09 42.78 5.55
C GLY A 51 -26.29 42.49 7.03
N GLU A 52 -25.25 41.92 7.60
CA GLU A 52 -24.80 42.00 8.97
C GLU A 52 -23.39 41.37 8.96
N GLN A 53 -22.41 42.01 9.56
CA GLN A 53 -21.05 41.51 9.62
C GLN A 53 -21.00 40.29 10.57
N GLU A 54 -21.37 39.13 10.08
CA GLU A 54 -20.95 37.85 10.67
C GLU A 54 -19.68 37.40 9.97
N GLU A 55 -18.59 37.22 10.73
CA GLU A 55 -17.42 36.50 10.24
C GLU A 55 -17.87 35.08 9.87
N HIS A 56 -18.15 34.86 8.58
CA HIS A 56 -18.37 33.52 8.08
C HIS A 56 -17.05 32.74 8.12
N ILE A 57 -16.83 32.03 9.22
CA ILE A 57 -15.84 30.94 9.26
C ILE A 57 -16.34 29.91 8.27
N VAL A 58 -15.79 29.91 7.05
CA VAL A 58 -16.02 28.80 6.10
C VAL A 58 -15.32 27.60 6.71
N ALA A 59 -16.09 26.74 7.35
CA ALA A 59 -15.57 25.46 7.82
C ALA A 59 -15.08 24.68 6.60
N VAL A 60 -13.76 24.55 6.48
CA VAL A 60 -13.15 23.67 5.48
C VAL A 60 -13.56 22.24 5.85
N VAL A 61 -14.46 21.65 5.08
CA VAL A 61 -14.86 20.25 5.27
C VAL A 61 -13.63 19.40 4.92
N LYS A 62 -12.99 18.88 5.95
CA LYS A 62 -11.90 17.91 5.77
C LYS A 62 -12.47 16.64 5.13
N LYS A 63 -11.74 16.08 4.17
CA LYS A 63 -12.08 14.82 3.51
C LYS A 63 -10.93 13.84 3.66
N LEU A 64 -11.23 12.56 3.72
CA LEU A 64 -10.23 11.52 3.68
C LEU A 64 -9.39 11.62 2.39
N GLN A 65 -8.08 11.47 2.52
CA GLN A 65 -7.13 11.54 1.42
C GLN A 65 -6.80 10.14 0.86
N ILE A 66 -6.84 9.13 1.73
CA ILE A 66 -6.45 7.76 1.34
C ILE A 66 -7.53 7.07 0.50
N VAL A 67 -8.80 7.31 0.79
CA VAL A 67 -9.96 6.77 0.08
C VAL A 67 -11.07 7.82 -0.02
N ASP A 68 -11.90 7.73 -1.04
CA ASP A 68 -13.19 8.44 -1.07
C ASP A 68 -14.24 7.54 -0.38
N GLU A 69 -14.67 7.93 0.81
CA GLU A 69 -15.69 7.20 1.60
C GLU A 69 -17.06 7.12 0.90
N ASN A 70 -17.35 8.05 -0.01
CA ASN A 70 -18.59 8.08 -0.78
C ASN A 70 -18.53 7.22 -2.04
N SER A 71 -17.35 6.79 -2.44
CA SER A 71 -17.16 5.94 -3.61
C SER A 71 -17.81 4.57 -3.41
N LYS A 72 -18.61 4.16 -4.36
CA LYS A 72 -19.20 2.81 -4.42
C LYS A 72 -18.42 1.85 -5.31
N SER A 73 -17.23 2.24 -5.77
CA SER A 73 -16.37 1.35 -6.55
C SER A 73 -15.91 0.15 -5.70
N ARG A 74 -15.74 -0.99 -6.34
CA ARG A 74 -15.09 -2.17 -5.73
C ARG A 74 -13.57 -1.96 -5.71
N PRO A 75 -12.87 -2.29 -4.62
CA PRO A 75 -11.41 -2.27 -4.63
C PRO A 75 -10.84 -3.41 -5.50
N TYR A 76 -9.57 -3.24 -5.87
CA TYR A 76 -8.77 -4.27 -6.53
C TYR A 76 -7.74 -4.80 -5.54
N ALA A 77 -7.81 -6.10 -5.23
CA ALA A 77 -6.89 -6.78 -4.33
C ALA A 77 -5.79 -7.47 -5.14
N VAL A 78 -4.61 -6.91 -5.16
CA VAL A 78 -3.49 -7.33 -6.02
C VAL A 78 -2.47 -8.12 -5.21
N MET A 79 -2.19 -9.36 -5.65
CA MET A 79 -1.18 -10.23 -5.03
C MET A 79 0.24 -9.76 -5.36
N ILE A 80 1.00 -9.33 -4.37
CA ILE A 80 2.36 -8.81 -4.50
C ILE A 80 3.39 -9.85 -4.03
N ASN A 81 4.41 -10.04 -4.84
CA ASN A 81 5.54 -10.91 -4.55
C ASN A 81 6.44 -10.31 -3.48
N ASN A 82 6.68 -11.03 -2.40
CA ASN A 82 7.57 -10.59 -1.33
C ASN A 82 8.80 -11.50 -1.13
N ASN A 83 9.12 -12.34 -2.11
CA ASN A 83 10.40 -13.03 -2.15
C ASN A 83 11.54 -12.02 -2.27
N HIS A 84 12.65 -12.24 -1.56
CA HIS A 84 13.82 -11.35 -1.57
C HIS A 84 14.38 -11.10 -2.99
N ALA A 85 14.28 -12.09 -3.89
CA ALA A 85 14.71 -11.96 -5.30
C ALA A 85 13.77 -11.06 -6.12
N ALA A 86 12.60 -10.72 -5.61
CA ALA A 86 11.62 -9.84 -6.25
C ALA A 86 11.74 -8.37 -5.82
N TRP A 87 12.63 -8.05 -4.88
CA TRP A 87 12.81 -6.68 -4.39
C TRP A 87 13.66 -5.82 -5.35
N PRO A 88 13.36 -4.50 -5.42
CA PRO A 88 12.20 -3.79 -4.88
C PRO A 88 10.91 -4.06 -5.65
N GLN A 89 9.76 -3.92 -4.98
CA GLN A 89 8.42 -3.92 -5.56
C GLN A 89 8.07 -2.51 -6.09
N CYS A 90 6.87 -2.31 -6.66
CA CYS A 90 6.37 -0.99 -7.00
C CYS A 90 4.86 -0.84 -6.82
N GLY A 91 4.45 0.41 -6.57
CA GLY A 91 3.06 0.84 -6.51
C GLY A 91 2.34 0.52 -5.20
N ILE A 92 3.00 0.00 -4.17
CA ILE A 92 2.35 -0.39 -2.91
C ILE A 92 1.90 0.85 -2.10
N GLN A 93 2.59 1.99 -2.24
CA GLN A 93 2.26 3.21 -1.48
C GLN A 93 0.87 3.75 -1.80
N ASP A 94 0.34 3.50 -3.00
CA ASP A 94 -1.00 3.92 -3.42
C ASP A 94 -2.13 3.05 -2.85
N ALA A 95 -1.80 1.89 -2.29
CA ALA A 95 -2.78 1.00 -1.67
C ALA A 95 -3.26 1.58 -0.33
N TYR A 96 -4.59 1.59 -0.13
CA TYR A 96 -5.15 2.04 1.14
C TYR A 96 -5.03 0.98 2.24
N LEU A 97 -4.93 -0.31 1.86
CA LEU A 97 -4.84 -1.45 2.76
C LEU A 97 -3.88 -2.49 2.18
N VAL A 98 -2.97 -3.01 2.99
CA VAL A 98 -2.00 -4.02 2.59
C VAL A 98 -1.97 -5.14 3.62
N TYR A 99 -2.33 -6.35 3.22
CA TYR A 99 -2.15 -7.55 4.05
C TYR A 99 -0.78 -8.17 3.77
N GLU A 100 -0.07 -8.58 4.81
CA GLU A 100 1.12 -9.40 4.70
C GLU A 100 0.98 -10.65 5.52
N ILE A 101 1.14 -11.83 4.89
CA ILE A 101 0.89 -13.14 5.48
C ILE A 101 2.00 -14.11 5.07
N ILE A 102 2.34 -15.05 5.95
CA ILE A 102 3.28 -16.15 5.67
C ILE A 102 2.81 -16.96 4.44
N ALA A 103 3.79 -17.38 3.63
CA ALA A 103 3.59 -18.29 2.51
C ALA A 103 4.60 -19.44 2.58
N GLU A 104 4.76 -20.19 1.49
CA GLU A 104 5.70 -21.31 1.42
C GLU A 104 7.16 -20.89 1.62
N GLY A 105 7.98 -21.80 2.13
CA GLY A 105 9.43 -21.58 2.30
C GLY A 105 9.80 -20.53 3.34
N GLY A 106 8.87 -20.11 4.19
CA GLY A 106 9.08 -19.06 5.18
C GLY A 106 9.10 -17.64 4.62
N ILE A 107 8.80 -17.46 3.31
CA ILE A 107 8.58 -16.14 2.72
C ILE A 107 7.20 -15.62 3.12
N THR A 108 6.98 -14.31 2.97
CA THR A 108 5.63 -13.74 3.01
C THR A 108 5.13 -13.41 1.61
N ARG A 109 3.84 -13.14 1.50
CA ARG A 109 3.24 -12.44 0.37
C ARG A 109 2.46 -11.25 0.89
N MET A 110 2.31 -10.25 0.03
CA MET A 110 1.42 -9.15 0.30
C MET A 110 0.22 -9.20 -0.65
N MET A 111 -0.88 -8.64 -0.20
CA MET A 111 -2.06 -8.32 -1.00
C MET A 111 -2.37 -6.85 -0.77
N ALA A 112 -2.19 -6.04 -1.82
CA ALA A 112 -2.40 -4.60 -1.78
C ALA A 112 -3.76 -4.25 -2.39
N LEU A 113 -4.58 -3.48 -1.67
CA LEU A 113 -5.92 -3.06 -2.08
C LEU A 113 -5.90 -1.62 -2.58
N TYR A 114 -6.38 -1.43 -3.80
CA TYR A 114 -6.48 -0.14 -4.47
C TYR A 114 -7.93 0.23 -4.69
N LYS A 115 -8.30 1.45 -4.34
CA LYS A 115 -9.64 2.00 -4.57
C LYS A 115 -9.48 3.41 -5.13
N ASP A 116 -10.08 3.67 -6.29
CA ASP A 116 -10.10 4.97 -6.97
C ASP A 116 -8.69 5.60 -7.22
N LYS A 117 -7.69 4.75 -7.43
CA LYS A 117 -6.30 5.15 -7.75
C LYS A 117 -5.92 4.74 -9.18
N ASP A 118 -4.96 5.46 -9.77
CA ASP A 118 -4.44 5.22 -11.12
C ASP A 118 -2.94 4.89 -11.10
N THR A 119 -2.58 3.90 -10.30
CA THR A 119 -1.20 3.44 -10.14
C THR A 119 -0.65 2.89 -11.45
N ALA A 120 0.37 3.54 -12.00
CA ALA A 120 0.89 3.27 -13.34
C ALA A 120 1.62 1.93 -13.46
N LYS A 121 2.25 1.43 -12.37
CA LYS A 121 2.95 0.15 -12.35
C LYS A 121 2.82 -0.49 -10.98
N ILE A 122 2.35 -1.75 -10.95
CA ILE A 122 2.12 -2.51 -9.72
C ILE A 122 2.82 -3.87 -9.84
N GLY A 123 3.54 -4.26 -8.82
CA GLY A 123 4.15 -5.59 -8.75
C GLY A 123 5.55 -5.63 -8.10
N SER A 124 6.31 -6.73 -8.31
CA SER A 124 5.92 -7.84 -9.18
C SER A 124 4.74 -8.62 -8.58
N ILE A 125 3.88 -9.11 -9.46
CA ILE A 125 2.66 -9.82 -9.08
C ILE A 125 2.96 -11.30 -8.89
N ARG A 126 2.24 -11.94 -7.97
CA ARG A 126 2.48 -13.33 -7.60
C ARG A 126 1.18 -14.14 -7.47
N SER A 127 1.39 -15.44 -7.30
CA SER A 127 0.32 -16.43 -7.28
C SER A 127 -0.59 -16.31 -6.07
N ALA A 128 -1.88 -16.53 -6.30
CA ALA A 128 -2.92 -16.63 -5.29
C ALA A 128 -2.64 -17.74 -4.26
N ARG A 129 -3.07 -17.49 -3.02
CA ARG A 129 -3.27 -18.50 -1.98
C ARG A 129 -4.68 -18.37 -1.44
N HIS A 130 -5.29 -19.48 -1.07
CA HIS A 130 -6.72 -19.52 -0.74
C HIS A 130 -7.12 -18.61 0.42
N TYR A 131 -6.28 -18.48 1.44
CA TYR A 131 -6.55 -17.58 2.57
C TYR A 131 -6.47 -16.09 2.23
N PHE A 132 -5.75 -15.66 1.18
CA PHE A 132 -5.81 -14.28 0.69
C PHE A 132 -7.16 -13.98 0.03
N ILE A 133 -7.82 -14.98 -0.53
CA ILE A 133 -9.15 -14.82 -1.13
C ILE A 133 -10.17 -14.43 -0.05
N ASP A 134 -10.04 -14.97 1.17
CA ASP A 134 -10.91 -14.62 2.29
C ASP A 134 -10.81 -13.12 2.63
N TYR A 135 -9.61 -12.57 2.58
CA TYR A 135 -9.37 -11.13 2.80
C TYR A 135 -9.76 -10.27 1.58
N ALA A 136 -9.71 -10.80 0.36
CA ALA A 136 -10.25 -10.12 -0.81
C ALA A 136 -11.79 -10.08 -0.75
N GLU A 137 -12.44 -11.19 -0.38
CA GLU A 137 -13.89 -11.28 -0.23
C GLU A 137 -14.44 -10.41 0.92
N GLU A 138 -13.70 -10.26 2.04
CA GLU A 138 -14.15 -9.37 3.12
C GLU A 138 -14.19 -7.90 2.70
N ASN A 139 -13.45 -7.52 1.67
CA ASN A 139 -13.45 -6.19 1.06
C ASN A 139 -14.32 -6.09 -0.20
N ASP A 140 -15.04 -7.14 -0.60
CA ASP A 140 -15.75 -7.23 -1.89
C ASP A 140 -14.85 -6.89 -3.09
N ALA A 141 -13.55 -7.21 -3.00
CA ALA A 141 -12.56 -6.83 -3.99
C ALA A 141 -12.61 -7.68 -5.28
N ILE A 142 -12.16 -7.11 -6.38
CA ILE A 142 -11.78 -7.85 -7.59
C ILE A 142 -10.35 -8.35 -7.37
N PHE A 143 -10.14 -9.67 -7.46
CA PHE A 143 -8.90 -10.32 -7.07
C PHE A 143 -7.93 -10.42 -8.24
N VAL A 144 -6.73 -9.85 -8.11
CA VAL A 144 -5.72 -9.75 -9.17
C VAL A 144 -4.48 -10.54 -8.78
N HIS A 145 -4.11 -11.54 -9.59
CA HIS A 145 -3.02 -12.44 -9.26
C HIS A 145 -2.33 -12.98 -10.52
N TRP A 146 -1.22 -13.67 -10.37
CA TRP A 146 -0.54 -14.36 -11.48
C TRP A 146 -0.32 -15.83 -11.13
N GLY A 147 -1.25 -16.67 -11.55
CA GLY A 147 -1.31 -18.06 -11.17
C GLY A 147 -1.78 -18.27 -9.73
N GLY A 148 -1.87 -19.53 -9.31
CA GLY A 148 -2.36 -19.89 -7.98
C GLY A 148 -1.96 -21.28 -7.54
N SER A 149 -2.17 -21.57 -6.24
CA SER A 149 -2.17 -22.95 -5.76
C SER A 149 -3.46 -23.67 -6.18
N PRO A 150 -3.50 -25.03 -6.23
CA PRO A 150 -4.73 -25.76 -6.48
C PRO A 150 -5.86 -25.35 -5.52
N GLN A 151 -5.53 -25.14 -4.25
CA GLN A 151 -6.47 -24.69 -3.22
C GLN A 151 -7.03 -23.29 -3.53
N ALA A 152 -6.19 -22.36 -4.03
CA ALA A 152 -6.63 -21.04 -4.44
C ALA A 152 -7.59 -21.11 -5.64
N TYR A 153 -7.27 -21.89 -6.68
CA TYR A 153 -8.18 -22.07 -7.81
C TYR A 153 -9.51 -22.70 -7.40
N ASN A 154 -9.49 -23.66 -6.49
CA ASN A 154 -10.73 -24.26 -5.95
C ASN A 154 -11.61 -23.22 -5.21
N ARG A 155 -11.01 -22.18 -4.61
CA ARG A 155 -11.75 -21.07 -4.00
C ARG A 155 -12.24 -20.07 -5.05
N ILE A 156 -11.40 -19.72 -6.02
CA ILE A 156 -11.73 -18.80 -7.13
C ILE A 156 -12.95 -19.32 -7.90
N TYR A 157 -12.99 -20.59 -8.26
CA TYR A 157 -14.12 -21.21 -8.98
C TYR A 157 -15.44 -21.18 -8.21
N LYS A 158 -15.44 -20.84 -6.92
CA LYS A 158 -16.66 -20.64 -6.12
C LYS A 158 -17.30 -19.27 -6.29
N GLY A 159 -16.69 -18.35 -7.08
CA GLY A 159 -17.40 -17.18 -7.56
C GLY A 159 -16.80 -15.82 -7.25
N ILE A 160 -15.55 -15.73 -6.77
CA ILE A 160 -14.89 -14.42 -6.72
C ILE A 160 -14.56 -13.95 -8.14
N ASN A 161 -14.73 -12.64 -8.41
CA ASN A 161 -14.23 -12.08 -9.66
C ASN A 161 -12.71 -11.97 -9.59
N ASP A 162 -12.01 -12.65 -10.49
CA ASP A 162 -10.56 -12.68 -10.54
C ASP A 162 -10.00 -12.25 -11.90
N ILE A 163 -8.74 -11.80 -11.88
CA ILE A 163 -7.96 -11.41 -13.06
C ILE A 163 -6.61 -12.12 -12.95
N ASP A 164 -6.44 -13.21 -13.73
CA ASP A 164 -5.25 -14.05 -13.67
C ASP A 164 -4.24 -13.74 -14.79
N GLY A 165 -3.02 -13.39 -14.41
CA GLY A 165 -1.92 -13.11 -15.33
C GLY A 165 -1.47 -14.30 -16.18
N ILE A 166 -1.79 -15.56 -15.82
CA ILE A 166 -1.47 -16.72 -16.65
C ILE A 166 -2.18 -16.64 -18.01
N ALA A 167 -3.44 -16.24 -18.02
CA ALA A 167 -4.23 -16.13 -19.25
C ALA A 167 -4.10 -14.77 -19.93
N LEU A 168 -3.58 -13.75 -19.24
CA LEU A 168 -3.65 -12.34 -19.65
C LEU A 168 -2.28 -11.68 -19.80
N GLU A 169 -1.19 -12.47 -19.85
CA GLU A 169 0.15 -11.97 -20.18
C GLU A 169 0.15 -11.37 -21.60
N GLY A 170 0.74 -10.18 -21.73
CA GLY A 170 0.78 -9.43 -23.00
C GLY A 170 -0.42 -8.54 -23.26
N SER A 171 -1.49 -8.60 -22.46
CA SER A 171 -2.69 -7.75 -22.57
C SER A 171 -2.95 -6.93 -21.30
N VAL A 172 -3.24 -7.56 -20.18
CA VAL A 172 -3.45 -6.91 -18.87
C VAL A 172 -2.17 -6.88 -18.07
N PHE A 173 -1.36 -7.92 -18.19
CA PHE A 173 -0.09 -8.08 -17.49
C PHE A 173 1.07 -8.06 -18.49
N PHE A 174 2.20 -7.57 -18.02
CA PHE A 174 3.43 -7.52 -18.81
C PHE A 174 4.65 -7.95 -17.99
N ARG A 175 5.71 -8.35 -18.70
CA ARG A 175 7.00 -8.66 -18.10
C ARG A 175 7.97 -7.49 -18.30
N ASP A 176 8.52 -6.99 -17.19
CA ASP A 176 9.63 -6.04 -17.27
C ASP A 176 10.95 -6.79 -17.42
N ARG A 177 11.38 -6.96 -18.68
CA ARG A 177 12.61 -7.68 -19.04
C ARG A 177 13.88 -6.85 -18.82
N THR A 178 13.76 -5.60 -18.42
CA THR A 178 14.93 -4.77 -18.09
C THR A 178 15.48 -5.10 -16.71
N LEU A 179 14.67 -5.74 -15.86
CA LEU A 179 15.04 -6.17 -14.52
C LEU A 179 15.90 -7.44 -14.59
N LYS A 180 17.06 -7.41 -13.93
CA LYS A 180 17.95 -8.58 -13.78
C LYS A 180 17.43 -9.49 -12.65
N ARG A 181 16.31 -10.17 -12.90
CA ARG A 181 15.63 -11.08 -11.98
C ARG A 181 15.17 -12.32 -12.71
N ASP A 182 14.94 -13.40 -11.97
CA ASP A 182 14.32 -14.59 -12.54
C ASP A 182 12.95 -14.25 -13.13
N TYR A 183 12.59 -14.95 -14.19
CA TYR A 183 11.37 -14.69 -14.98
C TYR A 183 10.11 -14.53 -14.13
N GLU A 184 9.97 -15.34 -13.09
CA GLU A 184 8.82 -15.32 -12.18
C GLU A 184 8.72 -14.06 -11.30
N HIS A 185 9.78 -13.22 -11.26
CA HIS A 185 9.83 -11.97 -10.49
C HIS A 185 9.71 -10.72 -11.38
N THR A 186 9.36 -10.88 -12.66
CA THR A 186 9.29 -9.78 -13.64
C THR A 186 7.88 -9.43 -14.10
N GLY A 187 6.84 -9.99 -13.46
CA GLY A 187 5.43 -9.77 -13.84
C GLY A 187 4.84 -8.54 -13.18
N PHE A 188 4.25 -7.63 -13.97
CA PHE A 188 3.64 -6.38 -13.52
C PHE A 188 2.30 -6.14 -14.22
N THR A 189 1.52 -5.19 -13.66
CA THR A 189 0.33 -4.62 -14.29
C THR A 189 0.25 -3.11 -13.98
N SER A 190 -0.83 -2.46 -14.44
CA SER A 190 -1.23 -1.11 -14.05
C SER A 190 -2.70 -1.10 -13.65
N MET A 191 -3.14 -0.10 -12.86
CA MET A 191 -4.56 0.06 -12.56
C MET A 191 -5.39 0.32 -13.81
N GLU A 192 -4.87 1.03 -14.80
CA GLU A 192 -5.54 1.23 -16.09
C GLU A 192 -5.87 -0.10 -16.76
N ASN A 193 -4.89 -1.01 -16.90
CA ASN A 193 -5.09 -2.30 -17.55
C ASN A 193 -6.10 -3.17 -16.79
N VAL A 194 -6.00 -3.20 -15.45
CA VAL A 194 -6.88 -4.00 -14.60
C VAL A 194 -8.32 -3.48 -14.65
N LYS A 195 -8.52 -2.16 -14.53
CA LYS A 195 -9.84 -1.50 -14.63
C LYS A 195 -10.49 -1.79 -15.96
N LYS A 196 -9.78 -1.56 -17.07
CA LYS A 196 -10.27 -1.81 -18.43
C LYS A 196 -10.71 -3.27 -18.63
N TYR A 197 -9.95 -4.23 -18.12
CA TYR A 197 -10.33 -5.63 -18.19
C TYR A 197 -11.55 -5.93 -17.33
N ALA A 198 -11.60 -5.45 -16.09
CA ALA A 198 -12.73 -5.62 -15.18
C ALA A 198 -14.04 -5.08 -15.78
N GLU A 199 -14.00 -3.90 -16.40
CA GLU A 199 -15.12 -3.30 -17.14
C GLU A 199 -15.58 -4.21 -18.28
N SER A 200 -14.64 -4.72 -19.08
CA SER A 200 -14.96 -5.62 -20.21
C SER A 200 -15.62 -6.94 -19.77
N LYS A 201 -15.45 -7.33 -18.51
CA LYS A 201 -16.04 -8.53 -17.89
C LYS A 201 -17.28 -8.25 -17.06
N GLY A 202 -17.68 -6.98 -16.92
CA GLY A 202 -18.82 -6.59 -16.09
C GLY A 202 -18.58 -6.77 -14.59
N PHE A 203 -17.32 -6.69 -14.13
CA PHE A 203 -16.97 -6.84 -12.70
C PHE A 203 -17.20 -5.56 -11.89
N THR A 204 -17.49 -4.43 -12.54
CA THR A 204 -17.53 -3.07 -11.99
C THR A 204 -18.88 -2.67 -11.39
N ARG A 205 -19.64 -3.61 -10.83
CA ARG A 205 -20.80 -3.28 -10.01
C ARG A 205 -20.40 -2.47 -8.76
N ASN A 206 -21.36 -1.79 -8.17
CA ASN A 206 -21.14 -1.17 -6.86
C ASN A 206 -20.73 -2.20 -5.80
N THR A 207 -19.87 -1.79 -4.88
CA THR A 207 -19.55 -2.61 -3.71
C THR A 207 -20.79 -2.83 -2.85
N THR A 208 -20.85 -4.00 -2.22
CA THR A 208 -21.90 -4.37 -1.25
C THR A 208 -21.42 -4.26 0.20
N LYS A 209 -20.18 -3.81 0.40
CA LYS A 209 -19.56 -3.69 1.73
C LYS A 209 -19.08 -2.28 1.98
N ASP A 210 -19.13 -1.89 3.22
CA ASP A 210 -18.46 -0.68 3.71
C ASP A 210 -16.92 -0.89 3.75
N LEU A 211 -16.17 0.17 3.97
CA LEU A 211 -14.74 0.06 4.23
C LEU A 211 -14.50 -0.83 5.46
N LEU A 212 -13.45 -1.65 5.40
CA LEU A 212 -13.11 -2.56 6.50
C LEU A 212 -12.78 -1.83 7.80
N LEU A 213 -12.23 -0.63 7.70
CA LEU A 213 -11.78 0.17 8.83
C LEU A 213 -12.52 1.50 8.87
N ASN A 214 -12.75 2.01 10.08
CA ASN A 214 -13.30 3.34 10.32
C ASN A 214 -12.16 4.36 10.23
N TYR A 215 -12.14 5.22 9.21
CA TYR A 215 -11.12 6.24 9.02
C TYR A 215 -11.52 7.56 9.67
N SER A 216 -10.56 8.21 10.35
CA SER A 216 -10.71 9.56 10.88
C SER A 216 -9.96 10.57 10.04
N VAL A 217 -10.62 11.67 9.67
CA VAL A 217 -9.98 12.82 9.00
C VAL A 217 -9.12 13.65 9.96
N ASP A 218 -9.40 13.57 11.26
CA ASP A 218 -8.60 14.19 12.30
C ASP A 218 -7.65 13.17 12.92
N SER A 219 -6.47 13.64 13.34
CA SER A 219 -5.50 12.78 14.03
C SER A 219 -6.11 12.21 15.31
N ILE A 220 -5.95 10.90 15.50
CA ILE A 220 -6.47 10.21 16.69
C ILE A 220 -5.50 10.47 17.84
N ASP A 221 -6.00 10.83 19.00
CA ASP A 221 -5.22 10.95 20.23
C ASP A 221 -4.92 9.57 20.82
N VAL A 222 -3.98 8.86 20.18
CA VAL A 222 -3.64 7.47 20.53
C VAL A 222 -2.90 7.40 21.87
N GLU A 223 -2.09 8.42 22.20
CA GLU A 223 -1.31 8.47 23.44
C GLU A 223 -2.19 8.36 24.69
N ASN A 224 -3.40 8.92 24.63
CA ASN A 224 -4.35 8.94 25.73
C ASN A 224 -5.37 7.79 25.71
N LEU A 225 -5.24 6.84 24.79
CA LEU A 225 -6.05 5.62 24.83
C LEU A 225 -5.61 4.71 25.98
N GLU A 226 -6.56 3.96 26.53
CA GLU A 226 -6.29 2.97 27.57
C GLU A 226 -5.27 1.93 27.07
N GLU A 227 -4.29 1.59 27.90
CA GLU A 227 -3.20 0.65 27.63
C GLU A 227 -2.27 1.04 26.46
N ALA A 228 -2.29 2.32 25.99
CA ALA A 228 -1.36 2.78 24.99
C ALA A 228 0.08 2.77 25.50
N GLU A 229 1.00 2.23 24.71
CA GLU A 229 2.43 2.20 25.00
C GLU A 229 3.24 2.78 23.84
N SER A 230 4.38 3.39 24.13
CA SER A 230 5.28 3.94 23.11
C SER A 230 5.78 2.83 22.18
N ALA A 231 5.76 3.08 20.86
CA ALA A 231 6.13 2.13 19.82
C ALA A 231 7.04 2.81 18.79
N GLN A 232 8.31 3.03 19.15
CA GLN A 232 9.29 3.61 18.22
C GLN A 232 9.66 2.62 17.11
N ASP A 233 9.94 1.37 17.48
CA ASP A 233 10.24 0.32 16.53
C ASP A 233 9.27 -0.85 16.68
N VAL A 234 8.82 -1.37 15.54
CA VAL A 234 7.97 -2.55 15.49
C VAL A 234 8.64 -3.58 14.61
N THR A 235 8.91 -4.76 15.14
CA THR A 235 9.55 -5.86 14.43
C THR A 235 8.66 -7.09 14.44
N ILE A 236 8.30 -7.59 13.25
CA ILE A 236 7.49 -8.79 13.07
C ILE A 236 8.35 -9.84 12.37
N LYS A 237 8.81 -10.82 13.12
CA LYS A 237 9.50 -11.99 12.59
C LYS A 237 8.44 -13.00 12.12
N TYR A 238 8.38 -13.28 10.84
CA TYR A 238 7.50 -14.29 10.26
C TYR A 238 8.13 -15.68 10.29
N SER A 239 9.44 -15.72 10.04
CA SER A 239 10.22 -16.95 9.96
C SER A 239 11.71 -16.65 10.19
N ASN A 240 12.57 -17.65 10.05
CA ASN A 240 14.02 -17.42 10.00
C ASN A 240 14.49 -16.76 8.69
N TYR A 241 13.62 -16.76 7.66
CA TYR A 241 13.92 -16.18 6.36
C TYR A 241 13.42 -14.73 6.23
N HIS A 242 12.28 -14.39 6.83
CA HIS A 242 11.64 -13.10 6.62
C HIS A 242 11.26 -12.39 7.92
N THR A 243 11.64 -11.13 7.99
CA THR A 243 11.27 -10.19 9.06
C THR A 243 10.83 -8.88 8.43
N THR A 244 9.69 -8.35 8.85
CA THR A 244 9.23 -7.00 8.52
C THR A 244 9.44 -6.10 9.72
N SER A 245 9.97 -4.89 9.51
CA SER A 245 10.14 -3.92 10.58
C SER A 245 9.68 -2.53 10.15
N TYR A 246 9.32 -1.75 11.15
CA TYR A 246 8.83 -0.39 11.02
C TYR A 246 9.54 0.48 12.05
N GLU A 247 9.99 1.66 11.62
CA GLU A 247 10.61 2.69 12.46
C GLU A 247 9.75 3.94 12.37
N TYR A 248 9.35 4.50 13.51
CA TYR A 248 8.51 5.68 13.54
C TYR A 248 9.31 6.93 13.16
N ASP A 249 8.82 7.63 12.15
CA ASP A 249 9.27 8.95 11.74
C ASP A 249 8.36 10.00 12.39
N GLU A 250 8.84 10.62 13.47
CA GLU A 250 8.07 11.57 14.27
C GLU A 250 7.74 12.86 13.48
N GLU A 251 8.62 13.28 12.56
CA GLU A 251 8.42 14.48 11.74
C GLU A 251 7.24 14.29 10.76
N ASN A 252 7.19 13.14 10.10
CA ASN A 252 6.18 12.82 9.10
C ASN A 252 5.00 12.04 9.67
N LYS A 253 5.06 11.62 10.95
CA LYS A 253 4.03 10.85 11.66
C LYS A 253 3.63 9.56 10.92
N VAL A 254 4.61 8.84 10.41
CA VAL A 254 4.45 7.58 9.68
C VAL A 254 5.54 6.58 10.11
N TYR A 255 5.33 5.32 9.82
CA TYR A 255 6.30 4.26 10.05
C TYR A 255 7.03 3.91 8.75
N LYS A 256 8.35 4.09 8.70
CA LYS A 256 9.22 3.66 7.60
C LYS A 256 9.37 2.14 7.60
N ARG A 257 8.99 1.50 6.50
CA ARG A 257 8.98 0.05 6.38
C ARG A 257 10.30 -0.50 5.88
N SER A 258 10.79 -1.55 6.55
CA SER A 258 11.97 -2.32 6.13
C SER A 258 11.68 -3.82 6.11
N MET A 259 12.44 -4.58 5.33
CA MET A 259 12.31 -6.03 5.22
C MET A 259 13.68 -6.69 5.37
N SER A 260 13.82 -7.61 6.33
CA SER A 260 15.05 -8.34 6.62
C SER A 260 16.29 -7.43 6.67
N GLY A 261 16.16 -6.31 7.39
CA GLY A 261 17.22 -5.33 7.61
C GLY A 261 17.52 -4.39 6.45
N LYS A 262 16.68 -4.37 5.39
CA LYS A 262 16.82 -3.46 4.25
C LYS A 262 15.59 -2.58 4.12
N ALA A 263 15.79 -1.29 3.82
CA ALA A 263 14.69 -0.38 3.50
C ALA A 263 13.85 -0.96 2.35
N ASN A 264 12.53 -1.02 2.54
CA ASN A 264 11.62 -1.46 1.51
C ASN A 264 11.27 -0.26 0.62
N VAL A 265 11.94 -0.15 -0.51
CA VAL A 265 11.81 0.99 -1.43
C VAL A 265 10.94 0.63 -2.64
N ASP A 266 10.31 1.63 -3.22
CA ASP A 266 9.56 1.49 -4.47
C ASP A 266 10.53 1.46 -5.66
N LEU A 267 10.30 0.54 -6.61
CA LEU A 267 11.12 0.36 -7.81
C LEU A 267 11.11 1.59 -8.74
N VAL A 268 10.02 2.34 -8.76
CA VAL A 268 9.81 3.45 -9.69
C VAL A 268 10.25 4.77 -9.08
N THR A 269 9.86 5.05 -7.83
CA THR A 269 10.15 6.32 -7.16
C THR A 269 11.48 6.30 -6.41
N GLY A 270 11.94 5.12 -5.98
CA GLY A 270 13.09 4.97 -5.09
C GLY A 270 12.81 5.34 -3.63
N GLU A 271 11.60 5.79 -3.31
CA GLU A 271 11.21 6.17 -1.96
C GLU A 271 10.91 4.95 -1.10
N GLN A 272 11.20 5.05 0.19
CA GLN A 272 10.89 4.00 1.15
C GLN A 272 9.39 4.00 1.45
N TYR A 273 8.76 2.82 1.41
CA TYR A 273 7.36 2.67 1.79
C TYR A 273 7.14 3.04 3.25
N THR A 274 6.03 3.71 3.47
CA THR A 274 5.58 4.13 4.80
C THR A 274 4.19 3.58 5.12
N ALA A 275 3.92 3.38 6.39
CA ALA A 275 2.61 3.03 6.93
C ALA A 275 2.13 4.14 7.86
N LYS A 276 0.90 4.62 7.67
CA LYS A 276 0.26 5.51 8.65
C LYS A 276 -0.26 4.70 9.84
N ASN A 277 -0.84 3.53 9.54
CA ASN A 277 -1.39 2.62 10.52
C ASN A 277 -0.84 1.21 10.32
N ILE A 278 -0.65 0.48 11.41
CA ILE A 278 -0.28 -0.93 11.41
C ILE A 278 -1.26 -1.66 12.32
N ILE A 279 -1.85 -2.73 11.82
CA ILE A 279 -2.59 -3.71 12.63
C ILE A 279 -1.78 -4.98 12.61
N VAL A 280 -1.45 -5.54 13.77
CA VAL A 280 -0.63 -6.75 13.84
C VAL A 280 -1.25 -7.76 14.78
N TYR A 281 -1.41 -9.01 14.29
CA TYR A 281 -1.90 -10.11 15.10
C TYR A 281 -1.35 -11.46 14.60
N SER A 282 -1.48 -12.49 15.41
CA SER A 282 -1.03 -13.81 15.05
C SER A 282 -2.19 -14.78 14.82
N VAL A 283 -1.96 -15.71 13.89
CA VAL A 283 -2.83 -16.88 13.67
C VAL A 283 -2.00 -18.16 13.62
N SER A 284 -2.58 -19.28 13.96
CA SER A 284 -1.91 -20.56 13.75
C SER A 284 -1.86 -20.91 12.26
N ASN A 285 -0.75 -21.52 11.83
CA ASN A 285 -0.56 -22.02 10.49
C ASN A 285 -0.02 -23.43 10.49
N TYR A 286 -0.16 -24.12 9.38
CA TYR A 286 0.41 -25.45 9.16
C TYR A 286 0.78 -25.65 7.70
N THR A 287 1.73 -26.54 7.46
CA THR A 287 2.10 -26.93 6.09
C THR A 287 1.10 -27.93 5.55
N LEU A 288 0.56 -27.66 4.37
CA LEU A 288 -0.35 -28.55 3.67
C LEU A 288 0.35 -29.82 3.21
N ASN A 289 -0.27 -30.96 3.45
CA ASN A 289 0.11 -32.23 2.83
C ASN A 289 -0.70 -32.43 1.56
N ASP A 290 -0.36 -31.68 0.51
CA ASP A 290 -1.08 -31.65 -0.78
C ASP A 290 -0.42 -32.49 -1.88
N GLY A 291 0.60 -33.30 -1.52
CA GLY A 291 1.31 -34.19 -2.43
C GLY A 291 2.33 -33.51 -3.36
N ASP A 292 2.44 -32.18 -3.30
CA ASP A 292 3.32 -31.37 -4.18
C ASP A 292 4.67 -31.03 -3.52
N ASN A 293 4.81 -31.25 -2.22
CA ASN A 293 6.03 -30.99 -1.42
C ASN A 293 6.60 -29.56 -1.55
N LYS A 294 5.77 -28.59 -1.94
CA LYS A 294 6.16 -27.17 -2.06
C LYS A 294 6.12 -26.40 -0.74
N GLY A 295 5.72 -27.06 0.34
CA GLY A 295 5.64 -26.45 1.67
C GLY A 295 4.57 -25.35 1.75
N ARG A 296 3.47 -25.49 0.97
CA ARG A 296 2.36 -24.55 0.99
C ARG A 296 1.75 -24.50 2.38
N GLN A 297 1.39 -23.30 2.79
CA GLN A 297 0.79 -23.05 4.09
C GLN A 297 -0.73 -22.97 3.99
N ASP A 298 -1.38 -23.31 5.08
CA ASP A 298 -2.73 -22.91 5.42
C ASP A 298 -2.70 -22.17 6.76
N ILE A 299 -3.70 -21.31 7.00
CA ILE A 299 -3.79 -20.50 8.21
C ILE A 299 -5.19 -20.58 8.80
N ASN A 300 -5.29 -20.56 10.12
CA ASN A 300 -6.58 -20.51 10.83
C ASN A 300 -7.00 -19.05 11.01
N ASN A 301 -7.53 -18.44 9.94
CA ASN A 301 -7.92 -17.02 9.92
C ASN A 301 -9.40 -16.80 10.26
N ILE A 302 -10.16 -17.84 10.55
CA ILE A 302 -11.55 -17.76 11.06
C ILE A 302 -11.49 -18.00 12.56
N GLY A 303 -11.96 -17.04 13.36
CA GLY A 303 -11.90 -17.08 14.81
C GLY A 303 -11.67 -15.70 15.41
N SER A 304 -11.04 -15.66 16.56
CA SER A 304 -10.74 -14.43 17.28
C SER A 304 -9.40 -14.55 17.99
N GLY A 305 -8.84 -13.40 18.39
CA GLY A 305 -7.59 -13.35 19.12
C GLY A 305 -7.25 -11.92 19.51
N SER A 306 -6.04 -11.74 20.06
CA SER A 306 -5.48 -10.44 20.41
C SER A 306 -4.44 -9.99 19.40
N GLY A 307 -4.19 -8.69 19.37
CA GLY A 307 -3.21 -8.04 18.53
C GLY A 307 -2.91 -6.63 19.01
N TYR A 308 -2.34 -5.82 18.13
CA TYR A 308 -2.06 -4.42 18.39
C TYR A 308 -2.50 -3.56 17.19
N PHE A 309 -3.05 -2.39 17.50
CA PHE A 309 -3.17 -1.29 16.58
C PHE A 309 -2.05 -0.29 16.88
N ILE A 310 -1.29 0.12 15.86
CA ILE A 310 -0.09 0.94 16.00
C ILE A 310 -0.18 2.10 15.03
N THR A 311 -0.10 3.32 15.55
CA THR A 311 -0.11 4.56 14.78
C THR A 311 0.52 5.68 15.60
N GLU A 312 1.06 6.70 14.94
CA GLU A 312 1.61 7.92 15.54
C GLU A 312 2.59 7.68 16.72
N GLY A 313 3.40 6.62 16.66
CA GLY A 313 4.41 6.32 17.67
C GLY A 313 3.91 5.54 18.88
N TYR A 314 2.65 5.09 18.87
CA TYR A 314 2.02 4.34 19.96
C TYR A 314 1.41 3.02 19.47
N ALA A 315 1.39 2.03 20.35
CA ALA A 315 0.73 0.75 20.18
C ALA A 315 -0.36 0.59 21.24
N VAL A 316 -1.54 0.15 20.81
CA VAL A 316 -2.70 -0.11 21.66
C VAL A 316 -3.11 -1.56 21.49
N PRO A 317 -3.29 -2.33 22.57
CA PRO A 317 -3.81 -3.69 22.50
C PRO A 317 -5.22 -3.69 21.89
N ILE A 318 -5.47 -4.67 21.02
CA ILE A 318 -6.79 -4.87 20.40
C ILE A 318 -7.16 -6.34 20.39
N THR A 319 -8.44 -6.60 20.16
CA THR A 319 -8.96 -7.92 19.76
C THR A 319 -9.35 -7.89 18.29
N TRP A 320 -9.26 -9.05 17.64
CA TRP A 320 -9.79 -9.26 16.30
C TRP A 320 -10.77 -10.42 16.28
N GLU A 321 -11.78 -10.36 15.44
CA GLU A 321 -12.74 -11.42 15.22
C GLU A 321 -13.11 -11.50 13.74
N LYS A 322 -13.02 -12.73 13.17
CA LYS A 322 -13.48 -13.05 11.82
C LYS A 322 -14.35 -14.31 11.89
N THR A 323 -15.65 -14.15 11.57
CA THR A 323 -16.64 -15.21 11.79
C THR A 323 -16.85 -16.13 10.58
N SER A 324 -16.39 -15.72 9.40
CA SER A 324 -16.52 -16.50 8.16
C SER A 324 -15.50 -16.07 7.11
N HIS A 325 -15.31 -16.87 6.07
CA HIS A 325 -14.38 -16.58 4.98
C HIS A 325 -14.61 -15.20 4.32
N SER A 326 -15.85 -14.85 4.05
CA SER A 326 -16.20 -13.57 3.42
C SER A 326 -16.67 -12.51 4.41
N GLY A 327 -16.80 -12.82 5.71
CA GLY A 327 -17.14 -11.85 6.77
C GLY A 327 -16.00 -10.86 6.97
N GLN A 328 -16.33 -9.60 7.21
CA GLN A 328 -15.33 -8.59 7.56
C GLN A 328 -14.71 -8.92 8.92
N THR A 329 -13.40 -8.75 9.02
CA THR A 329 -12.70 -8.84 10.30
C THR A 329 -13.00 -7.59 11.11
N VAL A 330 -13.42 -7.76 12.35
CA VAL A 330 -13.72 -6.65 13.28
C VAL A 330 -12.54 -6.53 14.25
N TYR A 331 -12.07 -5.30 14.43
CA TYR A 331 -10.98 -4.98 15.36
C TYR A 331 -11.52 -4.07 16.45
N LYS A 332 -11.27 -4.39 17.74
CA LYS A 332 -11.82 -3.64 18.89
C LYS A 332 -10.75 -3.33 19.91
N TYR A 333 -10.87 -2.16 20.53
CA TYR A 333 -10.15 -1.80 21.74
C TYR A 333 -10.60 -2.67 22.95
N SER A 334 -9.88 -2.59 24.07
CA SER A 334 -10.22 -3.31 25.31
C SER A 334 -11.59 -2.91 25.88
N ASN A 335 -12.06 -1.70 25.61
CA ASN A 335 -13.41 -1.25 26.01
C ASN A 335 -14.54 -1.82 25.12
N GLY A 336 -14.22 -2.58 24.07
CA GLY A 336 -15.18 -3.20 23.15
C GLY A 336 -15.63 -2.34 21.98
N GLU A 337 -15.17 -1.10 21.87
CA GLU A 337 -15.43 -0.23 20.71
C GLU A 337 -14.57 -0.64 19.53
N GLU A 338 -15.11 -0.53 18.30
CA GLU A 338 -14.34 -0.76 17.07
C GLU A 338 -13.26 0.31 16.93
N ILE A 339 -12.06 -0.11 16.45
CA ILE A 339 -10.96 0.82 16.27
C ILE A 339 -11.29 1.84 15.16
N THR A 340 -10.79 3.05 15.37
CA THR A 340 -10.71 4.08 14.33
C THR A 340 -9.26 4.25 13.93
N VAL A 341 -8.98 4.36 12.63
CA VAL A 341 -7.62 4.51 12.10
C VAL A 341 -7.42 5.91 11.53
N ASN A 342 -6.17 6.42 11.58
CA ASN A 342 -5.83 7.70 10.98
C ASN A 342 -5.95 7.66 9.46
N ASP A 343 -6.32 8.78 8.84
CA ASP A 343 -6.31 8.95 7.39
C ASP A 343 -4.90 8.67 6.82
N GLY A 344 -4.79 7.61 6.05
CA GLY A 344 -3.55 7.09 5.48
C GLY A 344 -3.61 5.58 5.26
N ASN A 345 -2.58 5.04 4.64
CA ASN A 345 -2.51 3.61 4.35
C ASN A 345 -2.34 2.77 5.62
N THR A 346 -2.94 1.58 5.61
CA THR A 346 -2.88 0.63 6.73
C THR A 346 -2.22 -0.67 6.28
N PHE A 347 -1.22 -1.14 7.02
CA PHE A 347 -0.65 -2.47 6.85
C PHE A 347 -1.19 -3.42 7.92
N ILE A 348 -1.82 -4.52 7.47
CA ILE A 348 -2.29 -5.60 8.34
C ILE A 348 -1.27 -6.74 8.28
N GLN A 349 -0.58 -6.96 9.38
CA GLN A 349 0.51 -7.92 9.54
C GLN A 349 -0.02 -9.16 10.25
N ILE A 350 -0.13 -10.27 9.53
CA ILE A 350 -0.68 -11.53 10.07
C ILE A 350 0.45 -12.55 10.16
N TYR A 351 1.01 -12.73 11.34
CA TYR A 351 2.17 -13.59 11.52
C TYR A 351 1.81 -14.94 12.17
N PRO A 352 2.61 -15.99 11.90
CA PRO A 352 2.36 -17.32 12.46
C PRO A 352 2.60 -17.35 13.97
N SER A 353 1.62 -17.77 14.77
CA SER A 353 1.69 -17.81 16.24
C SER A 353 2.74 -18.80 16.77
N GLY A 354 3.04 -19.87 16.01
CA GLY A 354 3.98 -20.92 16.45
C GLY A 354 5.47 -20.59 16.20
N THR A 355 5.77 -19.82 15.14
CA THR A 355 7.15 -19.54 14.70
C THR A 355 7.47 -18.06 14.59
N GLY A 356 6.44 -17.24 14.53
CA GLY A 356 6.57 -15.79 14.44
C GLY A 356 6.76 -15.13 15.80
N LYS A 357 7.20 -13.87 15.77
CA LYS A 357 7.36 -13.05 16.96
C LYS A 357 7.14 -11.59 16.65
N LEU A 358 6.32 -10.93 17.46
CA LEU A 358 6.20 -9.49 17.51
C LEU A 358 7.13 -8.93 18.58
N THR A 359 7.81 -7.83 18.28
CA THR A 359 8.58 -7.03 19.25
C THR A 359 8.25 -5.57 19.01
N ILE A 360 7.79 -4.86 20.04
CA ILE A 360 7.55 -3.43 20.05
C ILE A 360 8.59 -2.82 20.98
N THR A 361 9.30 -1.80 20.51
CA THR A 361 10.36 -1.12 21.26
C THR A 361 9.93 0.33 21.49
N PRO A 362 9.90 0.80 22.74
CA PRO A 362 9.53 2.18 23.04
C PRO A 362 10.63 3.16 22.59
N LYS A 363 10.27 4.43 22.50
CA LYS A 363 11.23 5.53 22.29
C LYS A 363 12.25 5.52 23.45
N PRO A 364 13.56 5.60 23.15
CA PRO A 364 14.57 5.70 24.21
C PRO A 364 14.29 6.91 25.11
N GLN A 365 14.23 6.67 26.41
CA GLN A 365 14.13 7.79 27.35
C GLN A 365 15.46 8.55 27.41
N PRO A 366 15.44 9.90 27.47
CA PRO A 366 16.64 10.67 27.70
C PRO A 366 17.33 10.17 28.97
N ALA A 367 18.63 9.94 28.90
CA ALA A 367 19.41 9.56 30.09
C ALA A 367 19.19 10.61 31.20
N THR A 368 18.61 10.21 32.30
CA THR A 368 18.46 11.09 33.48
C THR A 368 19.85 11.41 33.96
N THR A 369 20.34 12.61 33.66
CA THR A 369 21.59 13.11 34.22
C THR A 369 21.35 13.29 35.73
N THR A 370 21.78 12.34 36.55
CA THR A 370 21.81 12.50 37.99
C THR A 370 22.93 13.49 38.25
N GLU A 371 22.62 14.76 38.45
CA GLU A 371 23.56 15.71 39.03
C GLU A 371 23.91 15.21 40.42
N GLN A 372 25.19 14.85 40.61
CA GLN A 372 25.80 14.59 41.91
C GLN A 372 26.30 15.88 42.51
#